data_fc2d937f76da6956c2c4507dce107ff2
#
_entry.id   fc2d937f76da6956c2c4507dce107ff2
#
_cell.length_a   1.000
_cell.length_b   1.000
_cell.length_c   1.000
_cell.angle_alpha   90.00
_cell.angle_beta   90.00
_cell.angle_gamma   90.00
#
_symmetry.space_group_name_H-M   'P 1'
#
loop_
_entity.id
_entity.type
_entity.pdbx_description
1 polymer ?
#
loop_
_entity_poly.entity_id
_entity_poly.type
_entity_poly.pdbx_seq_one_letter_code
_entity_poly.pdbx_strand_id
1 'polypeptide(L)'
;IDEMKKSKIKLNFIVDKTRPTTNKNTIMTTGYNLLKIDKVDNQPISGSILNRIKDIIFKEKADIVIFSDFRHGIFNKSSIPILTAAIKKGIFKVADSQVATRWGNITDFKNFDLVTPNEKEARFSLADQDSSISSMTLELDKKINCKNLILKLGGRGLFAKGKSNRNGFALPSFTKRIVDAVGAGDALLAYSSLALRSTKSILISSILGSLAASCECEKDGNIEIDPNEMNQKIKNLEESANYSVTSKLWEP
;
A
#
# COMPACT_ATOMS: atom_id res chain seq x y z
N ILE A 1 -1.53 19.92 -9.69
CA ILE A 1 -2.66 20.43 -8.89
C ILE A 1 -3.92 20.47 -9.74
N ASP A 2 -3.86 20.96 -10.98
CA ASP A 2 -5.05 21.15 -11.81
C ASP A 2 -5.72 19.81 -12.21
N GLU A 3 -4.93 18.77 -12.45
CA GLU A 3 -5.42 17.41 -12.67
C GLU A 3 -6.20 16.90 -11.46
N MET A 4 -5.64 17.07 -10.26
CA MET A 4 -6.30 16.66 -9.01
C MET A 4 -7.56 17.44 -8.67
N LYS A 5 -7.67 18.71 -9.15
CA LYS A 5 -8.90 19.49 -8.97
C LYS A 5 -10.08 18.97 -9.80
N LYS A 6 -9.82 18.22 -10.86
CA LYS A 6 -10.87 17.57 -11.67
C LYS A 6 -11.49 16.37 -10.95
N SER A 7 -10.75 15.76 -10.03
CA SER A 7 -11.29 14.68 -9.20
C SER A 7 -12.22 15.25 -8.12
N LYS A 8 -13.19 14.44 -7.66
CA LYS A 8 -14.11 14.83 -6.57
C LYS A 8 -13.46 14.77 -5.18
N ILE A 9 -12.15 14.99 -5.10
CA ILE A 9 -11.36 14.88 -3.86
C ILE A 9 -11.18 16.26 -3.25
N LYS A 10 -11.42 16.39 -1.95
CA LYS A 10 -11.07 17.60 -1.21
C LYS A 10 -9.56 17.67 -1.05
N LEU A 11 -8.94 18.69 -1.61
CA LEU A 11 -7.50 18.87 -1.61
C LEU A 11 -7.05 19.83 -0.50
N ASN A 12 -6.15 19.37 0.37
CA ASN A 12 -5.44 20.18 1.36
C ASN A 12 -3.93 20.13 1.04
N PHE A 13 -3.51 20.81 -0.01
CA PHE A 13 -2.10 20.80 -0.41
C PHE A 13 -1.28 21.88 0.32
N ILE A 14 -0.02 21.54 0.60
CA ILE A 14 0.97 22.45 1.21
C ILE A 14 2.12 22.59 0.23
N VAL A 15 2.41 23.82 -0.17
CA VAL A 15 3.54 24.12 -1.05
C VAL A 15 4.76 24.42 -0.20
N ASP A 16 5.85 23.68 -0.40
CA ASP A 16 7.16 23.97 0.14
C ASP A 16 7.99 24.69 -0.94
N LYS A 17 8.21 25.99 -0.75
CA LYS A 17 8.99 26.82 -1.69
C LYS A 17 10.50 26.63 -1.55
N THR A 18 10.97 25.90 -0.55
CA THR A 18 12.40 25.73 -0.26
C THR A 18 13.02 24.56 -0.99
N ARG A 19 12.19 23.71 -1.63
CA ARG A 19 12.64 22.52 -2.36
C ARG A 19 11.92 22.37 -3.70
N PRO A 20 12.56 21.74 -4.70
CA PRO A 20 11.89 21.44 -5.97
C PRO A 20 10.85 20.33 -5.78
N THR A 21 9.82 20.33 -6.63
CA THR A 21 8.93 19.17 -6.76
C THR A 21 9.73 17.95 -7.23
N THR A 22 9.47 16.81 -6.64
CA THR A 22 10.07 15.55 -7.09
C THR A 22 9.76 15.31 -8.56
N ASN A 23 10.80 15.01 -9.33
CA ASN A 23 10.69 14.64 -10.72
C ASN A 23 11.23 13.21 -10.90
N LYS A 24 10.40 12.34 -11.44
CA LYS A 24 10.73 10.94 -11.75
C LYS A 24 10.65 10.75 -13.25
N ASN A 25 11.80 10.58 -13.90
CA ASN A 25 11.88 10.35 -15.33
C ASN A 25 12.22 8.88 -15.60
N THR A 26 11.43 8.23 -16.44
CA THR A 26 11.71 6.89 -16.94
C THR A 26 11.96 6.98 -18.44
N ILE A 27 13.13 6.54 -18.87
CA ILE A 27 13.47 6.40 -20.29
C ILE A 27 13.11 4.97 -20.67
N MET A 28 12.19 4.83 -21.61
CA MET A 28 11.65 3.55 -22.04
C MET A 28 11.95 3.32 -23.52
N THR A 29 12.14 2.07 -23.88
CA THR A 29 12.01 1.56 -25.24
C THR A 29 10.88 0.54 -25.29
N THR A 30 10.53 0.03 -26.45
CA THR A 30 9.41 -0.89 -26.65
C THR A 30 9.44 -2.05 -25.66
N GLY A 31 8.67 -1.95 -24.58
CA GLY A 31 8.54 -2.97 -23.53
C GLY A 31 9.63 -3.02 -22.44
N TYR A 32 10.62 -2.09 -22.46
CA TYR A 32 11.70 -2.07 -21.47
C TYR A 32 11.95 -0.70 -20.87
N ASN A 33 12.10 -0.65 -19.55
CA ASN A 33 12.64 0.50 -18.83
C ASN A 33 14.16 0.50 -18.96
N LEU A 34 14.72 1.43 -19.73
CA LEU A 34 16.16 1.56 -19.93
C LEU A 34 16.84 2.25 -18.76
N LEU A 35 16.25 3.32 -18.28
CA LEU A 35 16.84 4.15 -17.23
C LEU A 35 15.76 4.88 -16.46
N LYS A 36 15.89 4.90 -15.12
CA LYS A 36 15.05 5.69 -14.23
C LYS A 36 15.90 6.74 -13.53
N ILE A 37 15.57 8.00 -13.72
CA ILE A 37 16.27 9.16 -13.12
C ILE A 37 15.29 9.88 -12.22
N ASP A 38 15.51 9.77 -10.90
CA ASP A 38 14.70 10.45 -9.90
C ASP A 38 15.47 11.67 -9.34
N LYS A 39 14.93 12.87 -9.52
CA LYS A 39 15.39 14.09 -8.85
C LYS A 39 14.52 14.32 -7.62
N VAL A 40 15.03 13.92 -6.48
CA VAL A 40 14.28 13.93 -5.19
C VAL A 40 15.06 14.71 -4.15
N ASP A 41 14.41 15.66 -3.49
CA ASP A 41 14.85 16.18 -2.19
C ASP A 41 14.10 15.41 -1.08
N ASN A 42 14.83 14.59 -0.35
CA ASN A 42 14.29 13.73 0.72
C ASN A 42 14.68 14.23 2.13
N GLN A 43 15.16 15.46 2.26
CA GLN A 43 15.41 16.06 3.56
C GLN A 43 14.08 16.19 4.35
N PRO A 44 14.14 16.13 5.69
CA PRO A 44 12.95 16.37 6.50
C PRO A 44 12.27 17.70 6.15
N ILE A 45 10.94 17.70 6.16
CA ILE A 45 10.18 18.95 6.00
C ILE A 45 10.41 19.88 7.19
N SER A 46 10.21 21.18 6.98
CA SER A 46 10.33 22.17 8.06
C SER A 46 9.29 21.97 9.16
N GLY A 47 9.59 22.41 10.37
CA GLY A 47 8.67 22.34 11.51
C GLY A 47 7.35 23.11 11.25
N SER A 48 7.38 24.18 10.48
CA SER A 48 6.17 24.94 10.10
C SER A 48 5.26 24.12 9.19
N ILE A 49 5.81 23.40 8.21
CA ILE A 49 5.06 22.51 7.34
C ILE A 49 4.51 21.32 8.13
N LEU A 50 5.33 20.71 9.01
CA LEU A 50 4.90 19.61 9.87
C LEU A 50 3.71 20.01 10.75
N ASN A 51 3.73 21.20 11.34
CA ASN A 51 2.62 21.71 12.15
C ASN A 51 1.36 21.93 11.30
N ARG A 52 1.49 22.45 10.09
CA ARG A 52 0.33 22.59 9.18
C ARG A 52 -0.30 21.25 8.83
N ILE A 53 0.51 20.21 8.53
CA ILE A 53 0.01 18.85 8.28
C ILE A 53 -0.71 18.31 9.53
N LYS A 54 -0.09 18.45 10.70
CA LYS A 54 -0.68 18.06 11.98
C LYS A 54 -2.06 18.71 12.21
N ASP A 55 -2.17 20.01 11.95
CA ASP A 55 -3.42 20.75 12.12
C ASP A 55 -4.51 20.30 11.13
N ILE A 56 -4.14 19.97 9.88
CA ILE A 56 -5.07 19.40 8.91
C ILE A 56 -5.58 18.05 9.41
N ILE A 57 -4.68 17.13 9.81
CA ILE A 57 -5.06 15.81 10.33
C ILE A 57 -6.01 15.95 11.52
N PHE A 58 -5.74 16.87 12.44
CA PHE A 58 -6.56 17.09 13.64
C PHE A 58 -7.94 17.66 13.32
N LYS A 59 -8.05 18.57 12.33
CA LYS A 59 -9.31 19.24 11.97
C LYS A 59 -10.21 18.38 11.10
N GLU A 60 -9.63 17.55 10.23
CA GLU A 60 -10.43 16.75 9.29
C GLU A 60 -11.25 15.68 10.03
N LYS A 61 -12.44 15.41 9.47
CA LYS A 61 -13.30 14.31 9.89
C LYS A 61 -13.09 13.16 8.90
N ALA A 62 -12.54 12.08 9.37
CA ALA A 62 -12.27 10.91 8.56
C ALA A 62 -12.45 9.63 9.38
N ASP A 63 -12.88 8.56 8.75
CA ASP A 63 -12.94 7.22 9.34
C ASP A 63 -11.61 6.48 9.24
N ILE A 64 -10.80 6.84 8.24
CA ILE A 64 -9.50 6.24 7.95
C ILE A 64 -8.49 7.36 7.68
N VAL A 65 -7.29 7.22 8.22
CA VAL A 65 -6.13 8.04 7.86
C VAL A 65 -5.06 7.12 7.31
N ILE A 66 -4.61 7.39 6.09
CA ILE A 66 -3.57 6.63 5.40
C ILE A 66 -2.30 7.47 5.31
N PHE A 67 -1.20 6.95 5.82
CA PHE A 67 0.14 7.50 5.61
C PHE A 67 0.79 6.75 4.45
N SER A 68 0.76 7.35 3.26
CA SER A 68 1.45 6.83 2.08
C SER A 68 2.80 7.53 1.94
N ASP A 69 3.87 6.83 2.32
CA ASP A 69 5.23 7.39 2.40
C ASP A 69 6.04 7.03 1.16
N PHE A 70 6.25 8.01 0.29
CA PHE A 70 7.12 7.93 -0.87
C PHE A 70 8.59 8.28 -0.56
N ARG A 71 8.96 8.42 0.71
CA ARG A 71 10.32 8.76 1.17
C ARG A 71 10.80 10.15 0.74
N HIS A 72 9.89 11.11 0.60
CA HIS A 72 10.19 12.49 0.22
C HIS A 72 10.26 13.45 1.43
N GLY A 73 10.62 12.95 2.61
CA GLY A 73 10.94 13.76 3.80
C GLY A 73 9.76 14.13 4.70
N ILE A 74 8.52 13.76 4.36
CA ILE A 74 7.34 14.01 5.22
C ILE A 74 7.40 13.08 6.44
N PHE A 75 7.58 11.78 6.20
CA PHE A 75 7.59 10.76 7.23
C PHE A 75 9.01 10.36 7.61
N ASN A 76 9.33 10.47 8.88
CA ASN A 76 10.59 10.07 9.46
C ASN A 76 10.41 9.77 10.96
N LYS A 77 11.46 9.30 11.62
CA LYS A 77 11.44 8.90 13.03
C LYS A 77 10.90 9.98 13.98
N SER A 78 11.07 11.26 13.64
CA SER A 78 10.60 12.39 14.45
C SER A 78 9.17 12.82 14.08
N SER A 79 8.81 12.86 12.78
CA SER A 79 7.52 13.35 12.31
C SER A 79 6.38 12.32 12.48
N ILE A 80 6.66 11.02 12.30
CA ILE A 80 5.62 9.97 12.40
C ILE A 80 4.91 10.00 13.76
N PRO A 81 5.60 10.05 14.92
CA PRO A 81 4.91 10.13 16.21
C PRO A 81 4.03 11.39 16.35
N ILE A 82 4.53 12.54 15.88
CA ILE A 82 3.81 13.82 15.95
C ILE A 82 2.52 13.78 15.12
N LEU A 83 2.61 13.27 13.87
CA LEU A 83 1.46 13.16 12.98
C LEU A 83 0.48 12.09 13.46
N THR A 84 0.97 10.97 13.97
CA THR A 84 0.13 9.91 14.52
C THR A 84 -0.64 10.37 15.76
N ALA A 85 -0.02 11.18 16.63
CA ALA A 85 -0.67 11.74 17.80
C ALA A 85 -1.78 12.75 17.46
N ALA A 86 -1.75 13.35 16.27
CA ALA A 86 -2.81 14.24 15.80
C ALA A 86 -4.08 13.50 15.34
N ILE A 87 -3.98 12.19 15.08
CA ILE A 87 -5.13 11.37 14.67
C ILE A 87 -6.02 11.11 15.87
N LYS A 88 -7.30 11.48 15.78
CA LYS A 88 -8.26 11.31 16.86
C LYS A 88 -8.48 9.84 17.20
N LYS A 89 -8.80 9.57 18.47
CA LYS A 89 -9.10 8.21 18.94
C LYS A 89 -10.28 7.61 18.15
N GLY A 90 -10.16 6.36 17.76
CA GLY A 90 -11.19 5.62 17.02
C GLY A 90 -11.05 5.70 15.50
N ILE A 91 -10.23 6.60 14.97
CA ILE A 91 -9.91 6.65 13.54
C ILE A 91 -8.97 5.49 13.18
N PHE A 92 -9.29 4.79 12.07
CA PHE A 92 -8.52 3.67 11.56
C PHE A 92 -7.22 4.18 10.91
N LYS A 93 -6.07 3.68 11.34
CA LYS A 93 -4.75 4.13 10.92
C LYS A 93 -4.10 3.12 10.00
N VAL A 94 -3.67 3.58 8.84
CA VAL A 94 -3.00 2.74 7.83
C VAL A 94 -1.67 3.38 7.44
N ALA A 95 -0.66 2.56 7.19
CA ALA A 95 0.63 3.01 6.69
C ALA A 95 1.16 2.09 5.59
N ASP A 96 1.72 2.71 4.57
CA ASP A 96 2.58 2.12 3.56
C ASP A 96 3.85 2.96 3.43
N SER A 97 4.99 2.35 3.24
CA SER A 97 6.26 3.07 3.09
C SER A 97 7.13 2.37 2.07
N GLN A 98 7.57 3.14 1.08
CA GLN A 98 8.43 2.62 0.03
C GLN A 98 9.90 2.55 0.47
N VAL A 99 10.65 1.59 -0.08
CA VAL A 99 12.11 1.63 -0.11
C VAL A 99 12.53 2.37 -1.38
N ALA A 100 13.08 3.55 -1.18
CA ALA A 100 13.70 4.33 -2.25
C ALA A 100 15.23 4.27 -2.14
N THR A 101 15.91 5.38 -2.40
CA THR A 101 17.36 5.53 -2.23
C THR A 101 17.83 5.56 -0.77
N ARG A 102 16.90 5.62 0.19
CA ARG A 102 17.18 5.57 1.62
C ARG A 102 16.52 4.35 2.26
N TRP A 103 17.05 3.92 3.39
CA TRP A 103 16.55 2.83 4.20
C TRP A 103 15.06 3.05 4.53
N GLY A 104 14.27 2.01 4.36
CA GLY A 104 12.86 2.03 4.71
C GLY A 104 12.66 2.26 6.21
N ASN A 105 11.57 2.92 6.55
CA ASN A 105 11.20 3.22 7.94
C ASN A 105 9.86 2.58 8.34
N ILE A 106 9.46 1.50 7.69
CA ILE A 106 8.20 0.83 8.01
C ILE A 106 8.10 0.46 9.48
N THR A 107 9.23 0.21 10.15
CA THR A 107 9.30 -0.10 11.59
C THR A 107 9.01 1.11 12.50
N ASP A 108 8.96 2.32 11.96
CA ASP A 108 8.59 3.52 12.72
C ASP A 108 7.07 3.71 12.81
N PHE A 109 6.28 3.05 11.93
CA PHE A 109 4.82 3.08 11.93
C PHE A 109 4.22 2.11 12.95
N LYS A 110 4.35 2.46 14.23
CA LYS A 110 3.92 1.59 15.34
C LYS A 110 2.45 1.77 15.69
N ASN A 111 1.82 0.67 16.10
CA ASN A 111 0.44 0.64 16.58
C ASN A 111 -0.60 1.11 15.53
N PHE A 112 -0.33 0.84 14.27
CA PHE A 112 -1.29 1.06 13.19
C PHE A 112 -2.30 -0.09 13.10
N ASP A 113 -3.47 0.19 12.52
CA ASP A 113 -4.50 -0.82 12.32
C ASP A 113 -4.20 -1.73 11.13
N LEU A 114 -3.54 -1.18 10.09
CA LEU A 114 -3.05 -1.91 8.93
C LEU A 114 -1.71 -1.34 8.47
N VAL A 115 -0.77 -2.22 8.12
CA VAL A 115 0.51 -1.86 7.47
C VAL A 115 0.72 -2.77 6.26
N THR A 116 1.15 -2.21 5.11
CA THR A 116 1.20 -2.93 3.83
C THR A 116 2.57 -2.91 3.14
N PRO A 117 3.67 -3.32 3.79
CA PRO A 117 4.98 -3.33 3.16
C PRO A 117 5.09 -4.36 2.04
N ASN A 118 6.03 -4.15 1.12
CA ASN A 118 6.49 -5.22 0.27
C ASN A 118 7.66 -6.01 0.94
N GLU A 119 8.01 -7.16 0.36
CA GLU A 119 9.08 -8.01 0.90
C GLU A 119 10.42 -7.27 1.00
N LYS A 120 10.76 -6.47 0.00
CA LYS A 120 12.00 -5.70 -0.01
C LYS A 120 12.03 -4.66 1.13
N GLU A 121 10.92 -3.98 1.34
CA GLU A 121 10.76 -3.00 2.43
C GLU A 121 10.87 -3.66 3.81
N ALA A 122 10.23 -4.82 3.99
CA ALA A 122 10.32 -5.59 5.22
C ALA A 122 11.74 -6.06 5.49
N ARG A 123 12.39 -6.69 4.49
CA ARG A 123 13.78 -7.18 4.62
C ARG A 123 14.76 -6.07 4.95
N PHE A 124 14.67 -4.95 4.25
CA PHE A 124 15.52 -3.79 4.55
C PHE A 124 15.31 -3.26 5.97
N SER A 125 14.06 -3.13 6.40
CA SER A 125 13.72 -2.58 7.72
C SER A 125 14.15 -3.51 8.87
N LEU A 126 14.27 -4.80 8.61
CA LEU A 126 14.71 -5.81 9.58
C LEU A 126 16.20 -6.12 9.48
N ALA A 127 16.87 -5.68 8.40
CA ALA A 127 18.21 -6.12 8.01
C ALA A 127 18.29 -7.66 7.89
N ASP A 128 17.24 -8.28 7.35
CA ASP A 128 17.04 -9.73 7.25
C ASP A 128 16.89 -10.12 5.77
N GLN A 129 17.82 -10.91 5.26
CA GLN A 129 17.81 -11.38 3.87
C GLN A 129 17.39 -12.85 3.74
N ASP A 130 17.48 -13.63 4.80
CA ASP A 130 17.47 -15.09 4.74
C ASP A 130 16.22 -15.73 5.33
N SER A 131 15.53 -15.06 6.25
CA SER A 131 14.36 -15.62 6.92
C SER A 131 13.21 -15.93 5.96
N SER A 132 12.44 -16.95 6.30
CA SER A 132 11.19 -17.25 5.62
C SER A 132 10.19 -16.08 5.71
N ILE A 133 9.27 -16.01 4.76
CA ILE A 133 8.20 -14.99 4.75
C ILE A 133 7.43 -14.95 6.07
N SER A 134 7.10 -16.12 6.61
CA SER A 134 6.38 -16.24 7.88
C SER A 134 7.20 -15.69 9.04
N SER A 135 8.48 -16.09 9.16
CA SER A 135 9.38 -15.64 10.24
C SER A 135 9.61 -14.12 10.17
N MET A 136 9.90 -13.61 8.98
CA MET A 136 10.08 -12.17 8.73
C MET A 136 8.81 -11.38 9.10
N THR A 137 7.64 -11.88 8.72
CA THR A 137 6.36 -11.24 9.04
C THR A 137 6.10 -11.19 10.55
N LEU A 138 6.44 -12.26 11.27
CA LEU A 138 6.31 -12.32 12.72
C LEU A 138 7.26 -11.35 13.41
N GLU A 139 8.50 -11.24 12.93
CA GLU A 139 9.47 -10.30 13.49
C GLU A 139 9.06 -8.84 13.23
N LEU A 140 8.62 -8.56 12.01
CA LEU A 140 8.10 -7.23 11.67
C LEU A 140 6.92 -6.86 12.55
N ASP A 141 5.94 -7.76 12.72
CA ASP A 141 4.78 -7.54 13.58
C ASP A 141 5.18 -7.25 15.04
N LYS A 142 6.15 -7.98 15.59
CA LYS A 142 6.69 -7.71 16.93
C LYS A 142 7.28 -6.29 17.04
N LYS A 143 8.00 -5.83 16.01
CA LYS A 143 8.64 -4.50 16.01
C LYS A 143 7.63 -3.36 15.88
N ILE A 144 6.60 -3.52 15.02
CA ILE A 144 5.63 -2.45 14.74
C ILE A 144 4.36 -2.55 15.58
N ASN A 145 4.06 -3.73 16.13
CA ASN A 145 2.84 -3.98 16.92
C ASN A 145 1.56 -3.52 16.19
N CYS A 146 1.41 -3.83 14.91
CA CYS A 146 0.22 -3.49 14.16
C CYS A 146 -0.93 -4.49 14.41
N LYS A 147 -2.17 -4.09 14.12
CA LYS A 147 -3.30 -5.01 14.25
C LYS A 147 -3.39 -6.00 13.10
N ASN A 148 -3.07 -5.53 11.91
CA ASN A 148 -3.09 -6.31 10.67
C ASN A 148 -1.89 -5.93 9.81
N LEU A 149 -1.33 -6.91 9.12
CA LEU A 149 -0.20 -6.76 8.21
C LEU A 149 -0.48 -7.50 6.92
N ILE A 150 -0.30 -6.83 5.79
CA ILE A 150 -0.32 -7.43 4.45
C ILE A 150 1.06 -7.23 3.85
N LEU A 151 1.81 -8.31 3.68
CA LEU A 151 3.13 -8.31 3.05
C LEU A 151 2.96 -8.61 1.56
N LYS A 152 3.28 -7.62 0.72
CA LYS A 152 3.22 -7.73 -0.74
C LYS A 152 4.41 -8.54 -1.26
N LEU A 153 4.16 -9.59 -2.07
CA LEU A 153 5.18 -10.52 -2.60
C LEU A 153 5.33 -10.43 -4.13
N GLY A 154 4.83 -9.35 -4.74
CA GLY A 154 4.82 -9.17 -6.20
C GLY A 154 4.02 -10.27 -6.89
N GLY A 155 4.57 -10.86 -7.96
CA GLY A 155 3.90 -11.93 -8.72
C GLY A 155 3.57 -13.18 -7.92
N ARG A 156 4.16 -13.37 -6.72
CA ARG A 156 3.82 -14.46 -5.80
C ARG A 156 2.54 -14.18 -4.99
N GLY A 157 1.93 -13.00 -5.12
CA GLY A 157 0.76 -12.58 -4.37
C GLY A 157 1.10 -11.86 -3.07
N LEU A 158 0.53 -12.29 -1.95
CA LEU A 158 0.74 -11.67 -0.64
C LEU A 158 0.71 -12.68 0.51
N PHE A 159 1.25 -12.26 1.65
CA PHE A 159 1.07 -12.94 2.93
C PHE A 159 0.41 -11.97 3.90
N ALA A 160 -0.69 -12.38 4.52
CA ALA A 160 -1.44 -11.54 5.43
C ALA A 160 -1.56 -12.16 6.82
N LYS A 161 -1.51 -11.30 7.84
CA LYS A 161 -1.63 -11.65 9.25
C LYS A 161 -2.51 -10.63 9.96
N GLY A 162 -3.39 -11.11 10.82
CA GLY A 162 -4.22 -10.27 11.69
C GLY A 162 -4.22 -10.79 13.12
N LYS A 163 -4.75 -10.01 14.06
CA LYS A 163 -4.85 -10.41 15.46
C LYS A 163 -5.66 -11.70 15.66
N SER A 164 -6.68 -11.91 14.85
CA SER A 164 -7.52 -13.12 14.87
C SER A 164 -6.87 -14.32 14.17
N ASN A 165 -5.89 -14.09 13.30
CA ASN A 165 -5.15 -15.12 12.58
C ASN A 165 -3.64 -14.92 12.78
N ARG A 166 -3.14 -15.43 13.90
CA ARG A 166 -1.73 -15.22 14.30
C ARG A 166 -0.72 -15.93 13.40
N ASN A 167 -1.11 -17.03 12.77
CA ASN A 167 -0.25 -17.78 11.86
C ASN A 167 -0.17 -17.14 10.48
N GLY A 168 -1.13 -16.27 10.15
CA GLY A 168 -1.24 -15.68 8.82
C GLY A 168 -1.70 -16.68 7.76
N PHE A 169 -1.83 -16.19 6.53
CA PHE A 169 -2.14 -16.96 5.33
C PHE A 169 -1.53 -16.32 4.10
N ALA A 170 -1.27 -17.12 3.07
CA ALA A 170 -0.84 -16.66 1.77
C ALA A 170 -2.03 -16.62 0.81
N LEU A 171 -2.06 -15.61 -0.06
CA LEU A 171 -2.94 -15.54 -1.22
C LEU A 171 -2.08 -15.44 -2.48
N PRO A 172 -2.36 -16.22 -3.53
CA PRO A 172 -1.69 -16.08 -4.82
C PRO A 172 -2.07 -14.75 -5.47
N SER A 173 -1.27 -14.31 -6.44
CA SER A 173 -1.61 -13.17 -7.28
C SER A 173 -2.81 -13.50 -8.17
N PHE A 174 -3.74 -12.57 -8.31
CA PHE A 174 -4.85 -12.65 -9.27
C PHE A 174 -4.49 -12.06 -10.64
N THR A 175 -3.25 -11.58 -10.80
CA THR A 175 -2.79 -10.98 -12.06
C THR A 175 -2.51 -12.07 -13.09
N LYS A 176 -3.21 -12.01 -14.23
CA LYS A 176 -3.00 -12.94 -15.35
C LYS A 176 -1.84 -12.50 -16.25
N ARG A 177 -1.70 -11.19 -16.46
CA ARG A 177 -0.66 -10.60 -17.30
C ARG A 177 -0.20 -9.27 -16.69
N ILE A 178 1.09 -9.12 -16.48
CA ILE A 178 1.67 -7.85 -16.03
C ILE A 178 1.97 -7.00 -17.26
N VAL A 179 1.32 -5.84 -17.36
CA VAL A 179 1.60 -4.78 -18.33
C VAL A 179 2.47 -3.72 -17.68
N ASP A 180 2.01 -3.15 -16.56
CA ASP A 180 2.77 -2.24 -15.72
C ASP A 180 2.43 -2.51 -14.25
N ALA A 181 3.42 -2.48 -13.36
CA ALA A 181 3.23 -2.68 -11.93
C ALA A 181 3.19 -1.36 -11.13
N VAL A 182 3.31 -0.22 -11.81
CA VAL A 182 3.23 1.11 -11.16
C VAL A 182 1.80 1.32 -10.68
N GLY A 183 1.65 1.80 -9.43
CA GLY A 183 0.32 2.01 -8.83
C GLY A 183 -0.30 0.79 -8.15
N ALA A 184 0.11 -0.45 -8.48
CA ALA A 184 -0.49 -1.66 -7.90
C ALA A 184 -0.44 -1.71 -6.36
N GLY A 185 0.65 -1.21 -5.75
CA GLY A 185 0.78 -1.08 -4.30
C GLY A 185 -0.22 -0.09 -3.70
N ASP A 186 -0.44 1.04 -4.37
CA ASP A 186 -1.38 2.08 -3.95
C ASP A 186 -2.84 1.60 -4.11
N ALA A 187 -3.15 0.87 -5.19
CA ALA A 187 -4.45 0.23 -5.40
C ALA A 187 -4.74 -0.81 -4.28
N LEU A 188 -3.76 -1.68 -3.97
CA LEU A 188 -3.88 -2.62 -2.85
C LEU A 188 -4.12 -1.88 -1.53
N LEU A 189 -3.32 -0.85 -1.24
CA LEU A 189 -3.44 -0.05 -0.02
C LEU A 189 -4.84 0.56 0.13
N ALA A 190 -5.36 1.19 -0.93
CA ALA A 190 -6.66 1.85 -0.91
C ALA A 190 -7.80 0.85 -0.66
N TYR A 191 -7.90 -0.19 -1.48
CA TYR A 191 -8.99 -1.17 -1.38
C TYR A 191 -8.90 -2.04 -0.13
N SER A 192 -7.71 -2.45 0.29
CA SER A 192 -7.56 -3.22 1.52
C SER A 192 -7.92 -2.40 2.76
N SER A 193 -7.59 -1.11 2.78
CA SER A 193 -7.92 -0.20 3.89
C SER A 193 -9.43 -0.05 4.07
N LEU A 194 -10.15 0.23 2.97
CA LEU A 194 -11.60 0.36 2.97
C LEU A 194 -12.30 -0.94 3.34
N ALA A 195 -11.88 -2.05 2.74
CA ALA A 195 -12.43 -3.37 3.02
C ALA A 195 -12.22 -3.78 4.48
N LEU A 196 -11.02 -3.60 5.03
CA LEU A 196 -10.73 -3.96 6.42
C LEU A 196 -11.52 -3.10 7.41
N ARG A 197 -11.65 -1.80 7.15
CA ARG A 197 -12.44 -0.90 8.00
C ARG A 197 -13.91 -1.27 8.02
N SER A 198 -14.46 -1.68 6.88
CA SER A 198 -15.89 -2.02 6.72
C SER A 198 -16.20 -3.42 7.23
N THR A 199 -15.40 -4.43 6.87
CA THR A 199 -15.70 -5.85 7.13
C THR A 199 -15.03 -6.40 8.38
N LYS A 200 -13.98 -5.74 8.87
CA LYS A 200 -13.10 -6.21 9.96
C LYS A 200 -12.42 -7.56 9.65
N SER A 201 -12.45 -8.01 8.40
CA SER A 201 -11.88 -9.26 7.94
C SER A 201 -10.60 -9.01 7.15
N ILE A 202 -9.48 -9.48 7.70
CA ILE A 202 -8.18 -9.41 7.01
C ILE A 202 -8.20 -10.27 5.72
N LEU A 203 -8.95 -11.35 5.69
CA LEU A 203 -9.08 -12.18 4.49
C LEU A 203 -9.78 -11.42 3.35
N ILE A 204 -10.96 -10.84 3.61
CA ILE A 204 -11.71 -10.06 2.62
C ILE A 204 -10.87 -8.85 2.16
N SER A 205 -10.23 -8.17 3.10
CA SER A 205 -9.33 -7.06 2.84
C SER A 205 -8.19 -7.44 1.90
N SER A 206 -7.55 -8.58 2.14
CA SER A 206 -6.45 -9.10 1.34
C SER A 206 -6.90 -9.50 -0.07
N ILE A 207 -8.06 -10.12 -0.20
CA ILE A 207 -8.64 -10.50 -1.49
C ILE A 207 -8.93 -9.24 -2.32
N LEU A 208 -9.69 -8.29 -1.77
CA LEU A 208 -10.08 -7.07 -2.50
C LEU A 208 -8.86 -6.20 -2.85
N GLY A 209 -7.91 -6.07 -1.92
CA GLY A 209 -6.65 -5.37 -2.21
C GLY A 209 -5.83 -6.03 -3.31
N SER A 210 -5.72 -7.36 -3.30
CA SER A 210 -5.00 -8.11 -4.33
C SER A 210 -5.69 -8.05 -5.70
N LEU A 211 -7.02 -8.06 -5.73
CA LEU A 211 -7.79 -7.87 -6.96
C LEU A 211 -7.59 -6.47 -7.55
N ALA A 212 -7.62 -5.42 -6.72
CA ALA A 212 -7.35 -4.06 -7.15
C ALA A 212 -5.93 -3.92 -7.73
N ALA A 213 -4.93 -4.45 -7.04
CA ALA A 213 -3.56 -4.49 -7.54
C ALA A 213 -3.44 -5.23 -8.88
N SER A 214 -4.22 -6.29 -9.05
CA SER A 214 -4.25 -7.05 -10.30
C SER A 214 -4.89 -6.26 -11.45
N CYS A 215 -5.98 -5.52 -11.20
CA CYS A 215 -6.58 -4.64 -12.21
C CYS A 215 -5.61 -3.55 -12.66
N GLU A 216 -4.83 -2.99 -11.72
CA GLU A 216 -3.79 -2.00 -12.03
C GLU A 216 -2.66 -2.59 -12.86
N CYS A 217 -2.12 -3.73 -12.45
CA CYS A 217 -1.02 -4.40 -13.15
C CYS A 217 -1.35 -4.79 -14.61
N GLU A 218 -2.60 -4.95 -14.95
CA GLU A 218 -3.05 -5.37 -16.29
C GLU A 218 -3.25 -4.19 -17.25
N LYS A 219 -3.01 -2.95 -16.79
CA LYS A 219 -3.12 -1.71 -17.56
C LYS A 219 -1.76 -1.04 -17.75
N ASP A 220 -1.68 -0.16 -18.72
CA ASP A 220 -0.50 0.67 -18.95
C ASP A 220 -0.67 2.01 -18.21
N GLY A 221 0.34 2.36 -17.42
CA GLY A 221 0.35 3.56 -16.59
C GLY A 221 -0.48 3.44 -15.31
N ASN A 222 -0.45 4.51 -14.49
CA ASN A 222 -1.15 4.57 -13.21
C ASN A 222 -2.58 5.11 -13.43
N ILE A 223 -3.55 4.21 -13.50
CA ILE A 223 -4.95 4.49 -13.85
C ILE A 223 -5.85 4.19 -12.66
N GLU A 224 -6.86 5.03 -12.45
CA GLU A 224 -7.87 4.82 -11.41
C GLU A 224 -8.63 3.49 -11.63
N ILE A 225 -8.77 2.70 -10.58
CA ILE A 225 -9.49 1.42 -10.63
C ILE A 225 -10.99 1.65 -10.41
N ASP A 226 -11.78 1.33 -11.43
CA ASP A 226 -13.24 1.37 -11.34
C ASP A 226 -13.79 0.17 -10.54
N PRO A 227 -14.69 0.38 -9.57
CA PRO A 227 -15.40 -0.69 -8.88
C PRO A 227 -16.10 -1.70 -9.80
N ASN A 228 -16.56 -1.29 -10.98
CA ASN A 228 -17.17 -2.20 -11.97
C ASN A 228 -16.16 -3.19 -12.54
N GLU A 229 -14.92 -2.79 -12.77
CA GLU A 229 -13.85 -3.67 -13.22
C GLU A 229 -13.54 -4.73 -12.15
N MET A 230 -13.50 -4.31 -10.88
CA MET A 230 -13.34 -5.23 -9.75
C MET A 230 -14.46 -6.27 -9.73
N ASN A 231 -15.70 -5.85 -9.88
CA ASN A 231 -16.86 -6.74 -9.92
C ASN A 231 -16.80 -7.72 -11.10
N GLN A 232 -16.38 -7.25 -12.27
CA GLN A 232 -16.21 -8.14 -13.43
C GLN A 232 -15.11 -9.17 -13.20
N LYS A 233 -14.01 -8.76 -12.58
CA LYS A 233 -12.90 -9.68 -12.25
C LYS A 233 -13.33 -10.74 -11.25
N ILE A 234 -14.12 -10.36 -10.23
CA ILE A 234 -14.68 -11.31 -9.26
C ILE A 234 -15.58 -12.33 -9.97
N LYS A 235 -16.52 -11.88 -10.83
CA LYS A 235 -17.38 -12.78 -11.59
C LYS A 235 -16.60 -13.76 -12.45
N ASN A 236 -15.57 -13.29 -13.16
CA ASN A 236 -14.71 -14.15 -13.99
C ASN A 236 -13.98 -15.21 -13.17
N LEU A 237 -13.58 -14.88 -11.92
CA LEU A 237 -12.97 -15.84 -11.01
C LEU A 237 -13.98 -16.88 -10.49
N GLU A 238 -15.19 -16.44 -10.15
CA GLU A 238 -16.28 -17.32 -9.70
C GLU A 238 -16.68 -18.30 -10.80
N GLU A 239 -16.85 -17.82 -12.04
CA GLU A 239 -17.16 -18.66 -13.21
C GLU A 239 -16.06 -19.69 -13.45
N SER A 240 -14.79 -19.27 -13.40
CA SER A 240 -13.64 -20.17 -13.56
C SER A 240 -13.57 -21.23 -12.46
N ALA A 241 -13.89 -20.86 -11.22
CA ALA A 241 -13.91 -21.78 -10.09
C ALA A 241 -15.05 -22.80 -10.21
N ASN A 242 -16.25 -22.36 -10.60
CA ASN A 242 -17.41 -23.24 -10.82
C ASN A 242 -17.16 -24.23 -11.96
N TYR A 243 -16.52 -23.79 -13.05
CA TYR A 243 -16.17 -24.69 -14.16
C TYR A 243 -15.17 -25.76 -13.73
N SER A 244 -14.18 -25.42 -12.91
CA SER A 244 -13.20 -26.38 -12.40
C SER A 244 -13.80 -27.41 -11.43
N VAL A 245 -14.82 -27.06 -10.68
CA VAL A 245 -15.54 -27.98 -9.78
C VAL A 245 -16.41 -28.95 -10.60
N THR A 246 -17.12 -28.45 -11.60
CA THR A 246 -17.98 -29.31 -12.45
C THR A 246 -17.17 -30.25 -13.31
N SER A 247 -16.00 -29.86 -13.82
CA SER A 247 -15.14 -30.76 -14.62
C SER A 247 -14.58 -31.93 -13.81
N LYS A 248 -14.30 -31.74 -12.54
CA LYS A 248 -13.84 -32.83 -11.64
C LYS A 248 -14.92 -33.82 -11.25
N LEU A 249 -16.20 -33.46 -11.37
CA LEU A 249 -17.34 -34.33 -11.07
C LEU A 249 -17.67 -35.29 -12.24
N TRP A 250 -17.04 -35.14 -13.41
CA TRP A 250 -17.33 -35.88 -14.63
C TRP A 250 -16.16 -36.72 -15.14
N GLU A 251 -15.08 -36.84 -14.41
CA GLU A 251 -14.05 -37.83 -14.72
C GLU A 251 -14.50 -39.21 -14.14
N PRO A 252 -14.64 -40.27 -15.01
CA PRO A 252 -15.09 -41.59 -14.62
C PRO A 252 -14.04 -42.33 -13.77
#